data_5fb3bf73a907bfd2f3e11ca06a7be212
#
_entry.id   5fb3bf73a907bfd2f3e11ca06a7be212
#
_cell.length_a   1.000
_cell.length_b   1.000
_cell.length_c   1.000
_cell.angle_alpha   90.00
_cell.angle_beta   90.00
_cell.angle_gamma   90.00
#
_symmetry.space_group_name_H-M   'P 1'
#
loop_
_entity.id
_entity.type
_entity.pdbx_description
1 polymer ?
#
loop_
_entity_poly.entity_id
_entity_poly.type
_entity_poly.pdbx_seq_one_letter_code
_entity_poly.pdbx_strand_id
1 'polypeptide(L)'
;MMNMMTGAVAINGGVGVMEVRQSIAKNVAQAAEQMAADLAVNAHITLRELKTKIDTVVEKKLPTFKTLMEKEPVAVAQTMVNGAKLTAYENGYAVYEVDGSHTVMAVDRCNDYRYDFTDGTYEVIPAETFEDVEWSVRLLMEGERWMEHNLNKRVADSENVSLECDGSDWSAAVTMA
;
A
#
# COMPACT_ATOMS: atom_id res chain seq x y z
N MET A 1 46.42 49.29 43.01
CA MET A 1 46.08 49.17 41.57
C MET A 1 45.80 47.70 41.29
N MET A 2 44.52 47.34 41.23
CA MET A 2 44.10 45.97 40.93
C MET A 2 43.77 45.91 39.41
N ASN A 3 44.46 45.05 38.69
CA ASN A 3 44.25 44.82 37.27
C ASN A 3 43.27 43.63 37.10
N MET A 4 42.02 43.91 36.73
CA MET A 4 41.04 42.87 36.39
C MET A 4 41.26 42.49 34.95
N MET A 5 41.78 41.26 34.70
CA MET A 5 41.77 40.61 33.39
C MET A 5 40.39 39.95 33.19
N THR A 6 39.59 40.55 32.34
CA THR A 6 38.39 39.92 31.76
C THR A 6 38.78 38.99 30.63
N GLY A 7 38.82 37.68 30.92
CA GLY A 7 38.98 36.64 29.90
C GLY A 7 37.66 36.41 29.17
N ALA A 8 37.59 36.85 27.91
CA ALA A 8 36.48 36.49 27.02
C ALA A 8 36.63 35.04 26.57
N VAL A 9 35.75 34.16 27.02
CA VAL A 9 35.62 32.78 26.51
C VAL A 9 34.87 32.85 25.18
N ALA A 10 35.59 32.71 24.09
CA ALA A 10 34.99 32.55 22.78
C ALA A 10 34.34 31.17 22.66
N ILE A 11 33.00 31.13 22.66
CA ILE A 11 32.25 29.91 22.44
C ILE A 11 32.28 29.58 20.93
N ASN A 12 33.19 28.69 20.55
CA ASN A 12 33.29 28.13 19.18
C ASN A 12 32.19 27.09 18.91
N GLY A 13 30.89 27.47 19.06
CA GLY A 13 29.75 26.58 18.94
C GLY A 13 29.25 26.35 17.51
N GLY A 14 29.79 27.02 16.52
CA GLY A 14 29.23 26.97 15.14
C GLY A 14 29.73 25.81 14.27
N VAL A 15 30.98 25.41 14.42
CA VAL A 15 31.62 24.42 13.52
C VAL A 15 31.13 22.99 13.83
N GLY A 16 31.02 22.61 15.09
CA GLY A 16 30.58 21.27 15.49
C GLY A 16 29.12 20.93 15.14
N VAL A 17 28.23 21.93 15.15
CA VAL A 17 26.82 21.73 14.78
C VAL A 17 26.66 21.49 13.27
N MET A 18 27.45 22.15 12.44
CA MET A 18 27.45 21.92 10.98
C MET A 18 27.97 20.53 10.63
N GLU A 19 29.04 20.08 11.24
CA GLU A 19 29.63 18.76 11.00
C GLU A 19 28.67 17.64 11.44
N VAL A 20 27.99 17.79 12.58
CA VAL A 20 26.96 16.83 13.05
C VAL A 20 25.79 16.78 12.06
N ARG A 21 25.28 17.91 11.58
CA ARG A 21 24.20 17.95 10.59
C ARG A 21 24.60 17.30 9.26
N GLN A 22 25.80 17.52 8.78
CA GLN A 22 26.30 16.89 7.57
C GLN A 22 26.47 15.38 7.73
N SER A 23 26.94 14.91 8.88
CA SER A 23 27.06 13.49 9.20
C SER A 23 25.70 12.83 9.26
N ILE A 24 24.71 13.44 9.92
CA ILE A 24 23.33 12.92 9.97
C ILE A 24 22.73 12.87 8.56
N ALA A 25 22.85 13.92 7.75
CA ALA A 25 22.33 13.95 6.39
C ALA A 25 22.95 12.84 5.52
N LYS A 26 24.26 12.61 5.65
CA LYS A 26 24.96 11.54 4.93
C LYS A 26 24.48 10.14 5.37
N ASN A 27 24.31 9.92 6.65
CA ASN A 27 23.81 8.64 7.18
C ASN A 27 22.37 8.36 6.74
N VAL A 28 21.50 9.38 6.74
CA VAL A 28 20.12 9.27 6.24
C VAL A 28 20.10 8.96 4.75
N ALA A 29 20.94 9.62 3.94
CA ALA A 29 21.04 9.36 2.52
C ALA A 29 21.52 7.92 2.23
N GLN A 30 22.53 7.44 2.95
CA GLN A 30 23.02 6.06 2.82
C GLN A 30 21.97 5.03 3.24
N ALA A 31 21.23 5.29 4.33
CA ALA A 31 20.13 4.41 4.76
C ALA A 31 19.02 4.34 3.71
N ALA A 32 18.63 5.48 3.11
CA ALA A 32 17.63 5.53 2.06
C ALA A 32 18.08 4.78 0.79
N GLU A 33 19.36 4.93 0.41
CA GLU A 33 19.93 4.20 -0.73
C GLU A 33 19.97 2.69 -0.48
N GLN A 34 20.33 2.26 0.73
CA GLN A 34 20.31 0.85 1.12
C GLN A 34 18.89 0.28 1.09
N MET A 35 17.91 0.98 1.65
CA MET A 35 16.50 0.56 1.60
C MET A 35 15.99 0.44 0.15
N ALA A 36 16.35 1.38 -0.73
CA ALA A 36 15.99 1.30 -2.13
C ALA A 36 16.63 0.08 -2.84
N ALA A 37 17.88 -0.23 -2.52
CA ALA A 37 18.58 -1.41 -3.03
C ALA A 37 17.93 -2.70 -2.54
N ASP A 38 17.56 -2.78 -1.26
CA ASP A 38 16.88 -3.96 -0.68
C ASP A 38 15.50 -4.19 -1.31
N LEU A 39 14.74 -3.13 -1.56
CA LEU A 39 13.46 -3.20 -2.27
C LEU A 39 13.65 -3.69 -3.71
N ALA A 40 14.68 -3.23 -4.41
CA ALA A 40 14.99 -3.67 -5.77
C ALA A 40 15.38 -5.16 -5.83
N VAL A 41 16.14 -5.65 -4.84
CA VAL A 41 16.49 -7.08 -4.73
C VAL A 41 15.23 -7.92 -4.51
N ASN A 42 14.30 -7.47 -3.67
CA ASN A 42 13.08 -8.20 -3.37
C ASN A 42 11.97 -8.03 -4.45
N ALA A 43 12.20 -7.22 -5.48
CA ALA A 43 11.21 -7.02 -6.55
C ALA A 43 10.86 -8.32 -7.31
N HIS A 44 11.82 -9.22 -7.44
CA HIS A 44 11.73 -10.45 -8.25
C HIS A 44 11.79 -11.75 -7.45
N ILE A 45 11.51 -11.71 -6.14
CA ILE A 45 11.45 -12.93 -5.32
C ILE A 45 10.15 -13.70 -5.57
N THR A 46 10.13 -14.98 -5.21
CA THR A 46 8.91 -15.79 -5.27
C THR A 46 7.91 -15.42 -4.18
N LEU A 47 6.65 -15.82 -4.34
CA LEU A 47 5.63 -15.61 -3.31
C LEU A 47 6.01 -16.33 -2.00
N ARG A 48 6.59 -17.50 -2.09
CA ARG A 48 7.09 -18.27 -0.94
C ARG A 48 8.19 -17.51 -0.18
N GLU A 49 9.15 -16.95 -0.91
CA GLU A 49 10.23 -16.15 -0.31
C GLU A 49 9.69 -14.87 0.33
N LEU A 50 8.72 -14.19 -0.31
CA LEU A 50 8.06 -13.04 0.28
C LEU A 50 7.39 -13.40 1.62
N LYS A 51 6.63 -14.50 1.66
CA LYS A 51 5.97 -14.99 2.89
C LYS A 51 6.92 -15.27 4.04
N THR A 52 8.20 -15.57 3.77
CA THR A 52 9.22 -15.74 4.83
C THR A 52 9.73 -14.43 5.40
N LYS A 53 9.51 -13.31 4.70
CA LYS A 53 10.03 -11.98 5.06
C LYS A 53 8.98 -11.07 5.71
N ILE A 54 7.74 -11.52 5.77
CA ILE A 54 6.60 -10.75 6.29
C ILE A 54 5.92 -11.48 7.43
N ASP A 55 5.21 -10.73 8.25
CA ASP A 55 4.41 -11.29 9.33
C ASP A 55 3.11 -11.91 8.83
N THR A 56 2.55 -12.85 9.60
CA THR A 56 1.22 -13.40 9.35
C THR A 56 0.14 -12.45 9.86
N VAL A 57 -0.87 -12.16 9.04
CA VAL A 57 -1.97 -11.26 9.41
C VAL A 57 -2.95 -11.96 10.33
N VAL A 58 -3.04 -11.52 11.59
CA VAL A 58 -3.96 -12.05 12.59
C VAL A 58 -5.35 -11.40 12.51
N GLU A 59 -5.42 -10.14 12.11
CA GLU A 59 -6.66 -9.36 12.07
C GLU A 59 -7.64 -9.89 11.00
N LYS A 60 -8.89 -10.18 11.38
CA LYS A 60 -9.91 -10.68 10.44
C LYS A 60 -10.31 -9.65 9.39
N LYS A 61 -10.34 -8.37 9.75
CA LYS A 61 -10.74 -7.26 8.87
C LYS A 61 -9.51 -6.58 8.30
N LEU A 62 -9.49 -6.39 6.99
CA LEU A 62 -8.45 -5.61 6.34
C LEU A 62 -8.54 -4.14 6.74
N PRO A 63 -7.42 -3.48 7.04
CA PRO A 63 -7.38 -2.04 7.27
C PRO A 63 -7.70 -1.28 5.99
N THR A 64 -8.16 -0.05 6.12
CA THR A 64 -8.18 0.87 4.97
C THR A 64 -6.75 1.30 4.64
N PHE A 65 -6.53 1.76 3.41
CA PHE A 65 -5.21 2.28 3.01
C PHE A 65 -4.72 3.37 3.97
N LYS A 66 -5.59 4.30 4.34
CA LYS A 66 -5.25 5.37 5.29
C LYS A 66 -4.81 4.81 6.65
N THR A 67 -5.58 3.89 7.23
CA THR A 67 -5.27 3.28 8.52
C THR A 67 -3.97 2.45 8.49
N LEU A 68 -3.67 1.83 7.34
CA LEU A 68 -2.41 1.12 7.14
C LEU A 68 -1.23 2.09 7.13
N MET A 69 -1.33 3.19 6.38
CA MET A 69 -0.25 4.18 6.27
C MET A 69 -0.02 4.97 7.57
N GLU A 70 -1.04 5.19 8.39
CA GLU A 70 -0.91 5.81 9.72
C GLU A 70 0.01 5.01 10.67
N LYS A 71 0.19 3.72 10.41
CA LYS A 71 1.11 2.85 11.17
C LYS A 71 2.55 2.88 10.64
N GLU A 72 2.83 3.66 9.61
CA GLU A 72 4.15 3.78 8.96
C GLU A 72 4.81 2.41 8.66
N PRO A 73 4.12 1.51 7.92
CA PRO A 73 4.60 0.16 7.72
C PRO A 73 5.87 0.15 6.86
N VAL A 74 6.83 -0.70 7.22
CA VAL A 74 8.08 -0.86 6.48
C VAL A 74 7.84 -1.67 5.21
N ALA A 75 8.21 -1.13 4.04
CA ALA A 75 8.14 -1.85 2.78
C ALA A 75 9.26 -2.89 2.69
N VAL A 76 8.90 -4.12 2.32
CA VAL A 76 9.83 -5.25 2.14
C VAL A 76 10.11 -5.50 0.68
N ALA A 77 9.11 -5.38 -0.17
CA ALA A 77 9.23 -5.57 -1.62
C ALA A 77 8.33 -4.56 -2.35
N GLN A 78 8.79 -4.09 -3.49
CA GLN A 78 8.05 -3.18 -4.34
C GLN A 78 8.36 -3.44 -5.80
N THR A 79 7.34 -3.39 -6.65
CA THR A 79 7.50 -3.50 -8.10
C THR A 79 6.43 -2.70 -8.84
N MET A 80 6.67 -2.46 -10.12
CA MET A 80 5.72 -1.84 -11.05
C MET A 80 5.39 -2.84 -12.14
N VAL A 81 4.12 -3.16 -12.33
CA VAL A 81 3.63 -4.08 -13.36
C VAL A 81 2.47 -3.43 -14.10
N ASN A 82 2.58 -3.28 -15.41
CA ASN A 82 1.53 -2.72 -16.27
C ASN A 82 0.98 -1.35 -15.80
N GLY A 83 1.83 -0.50 -15.22
CA GLY A 83 1.43 0.81 -14.69
C GLY A 83 0.82 0.77 -13.29
N ALA A 84 0.59 -0.41 -12.73
CA ALA A 84 0.20 -0.57 -11.34
C ALA A 84 1.43 -0.73 -10.44
N LYS A 85 1.39 -0.12 -9.27
CA LYS A 85 2.40 -0.26 -8.23
C LYS A 85 1.95 -1.27 -7.20
N LEU A 86 2.80 -2.24 -6.93
CA LEU A 86 2.63 -3.22 -5.86
C LEU A 86 3.67 -3.00 -4.77
N THR A 87 3.23 -2.92 -3.53
CA THR A 87 4.13 -2.79 -2.36
C THR A 87 3.69 -3.78 -1.30
N ALA A 88 4.61 -4.66 -0.90
CA ALA A 88 4.41 -5.56 0.23
C ALA A 88 5.14 -5.03 1.46
N TYR A 89 4.50 -5.14 2.63
CA TYR A 89 4.97 -4.61 3.90
C TYR A 89 5.28 -5.73 4.89
N GLU A 90 6.20 -5.46 5.81
CA GLU A 90 6.63 -6.38 6.85
C GLU A 90 5.46 -6.95 7.68
N ASN A 91 4.43 -6.14 7.93
CA ASN A 91 3.23 -6.51 8.68
C ASN A 91 2.26 -7.45 7.94
N GLY A 92 2.66 -8.06 6.82
CA GLY A 92 1.89 -9.03 6.05
C GLY A 92 0.83 -8.46 5.11
N TYR A 93 0.69 -7.14 5.06
CA TYR A 93 -0.21 -6.48 4.10
C TYR A 93 0.53 -6.12 2.81
N ALA A 94 -0.22 -6.11 1.71
CA ALA A 94 0.24 -5.53 0.45
C ALA A 94 -0.77 -4.50 -0.06
N VAL A 95 -0.26 -3.53 -0.80
CA VAL A 95 -1.06 -2.49 -1.45
C VAL A 95 -0.87 -2.58 -2.96
N TYR A 96 -1.98 -2.66 -3.66
CA TYR A 96 -2.08 -2.47 -5.10
C TYR A 96 -2.57 -1.05 -5.37
N GLU A 97 -1.83 -0.31 -6.17
CA GLU A 97 -2.11 1.08 -6.51
C GLU A 97 -2.12 1.26 -8.03
N VAL A 98 -3.20 1.82 -8.56
CA VAL A 98 -3.33 2.17 -9.97
C VAL A 98 -4.20 3.43 -10.09
N ASP A 99 -3.77 4.40 -10.90
CA ASP A 99 -4.48 5.65 -11.18
C ASP A 99 -4.99 6.38 -9.92
N GLY A 100 -4.18 6.38 -8.85
CA GLY A 100 -4.50 7.00 -7.57
C GLY A 100 -5.53 6.24 -6.73
N SER A 101 -6.01 5.10 -7.19
CA SER A 101 -6.85 4.18 -6.43
C SER A 101 -5.99 3.14 -5.71
N HIS A 102 -6.40 2.73 -4.51
CA HIS A 102 -5.64 1.82 -3.66
C HIS A 102 -6.50 0.66 -3.19
N THR A 103 -5.92 -0.54 -3.20
CA THR A 103 -6.53 -1.73 -2.58
C THR A 103 -5.54 -2.37 -1.63
N VAL A 104 -5.97 -2.62 -0.40
CA VAL A 104 -5.20 -3.33 0.64
C VAL A 104 -5.59 -4.80 0.64
N MET A 105 -4.61 -5.68 0.67
CA MET A 105 -4.80 -7.12 0.74
C MET A 105 -3.85 -7.75 1.77
N ALA A 106 -4.19 -8.91 2.30
CA ALA A 106 -3.32 -9.70 3.16
C ALA A 106 -2.65 -10.80 2.32
N VAL A 107 -1.32 -10.84 2.31
CA VAL A 107 -0.55 -11.75 1.47
C VAL A 107 -0.80 -13.22 1.82
N ASP A 108 -0.98 -13.53 3.10
CA ASP A 108 -1.26 -14.88 3.61
C ASP A 108 -2.66 -15.40 3.28
N ARG A 109 -3.57 -14.52 2.84
CA ARG A 109 -4.95 -14.87 2.44
C ARG A 109 -5.14 -15.00 0.94
N CYS A 110 -4.10 -14.92 0.17
CA CYS A 110 -4.11 -15.24 -1.25
C CYS A 110 -4.21 -16.78 -1.42
N ASN A 111 -5.43 -17.30 -1.25
CA ASN A 111 -5.78 -18.71 -1.44
C ASN A 111 -5.89 -19.06 -2.93
N ASP A 112 -6.57 -20.17 -3.24
CA ASP A 112 -6.88 -20.56 -4.61
C ASP A 112 -7.47 -19.40 -5.39
N TYR A 113 -7.08 -19.27 -6.64
CA TYR A 113 -7.56 -18.20 -7.52
C TYR A 113 -8.59 -18.76 -8.48
N ARG A 114 -9.80 -18.20 -8.46
CA ARG A 114 -10.82 -18.50 -9.44
C ARG A 114 -10.67 -17.57 -10.63
N TYR A 115 -10.43 -18.15 -11.79
CA TYR A 115 -10.43 -17.44 -13.06
C TYR A 115 -11.75 -17.70 -13.79
N ASP A 116 -12.50 -16.64 -14.05
CA ASP A 116 -13.77 -16.72 -14.77
C ASP A 116 -13.53 -16.37 -16.25
N PHE A 117 -13.92 -17.28 -17.16
CA PHE A 117 -13.82 -17.08 -18.59
C PHE A 117 -15.04 -16.31 -19.13
N THR A 118 -14.87 -15.70 -20.31
CA THR A 118 -15.94 -14.93 -20.96
C THR A 118 -17.15 -15.75 -21.41
N ASP A 119 -17.00 -17.06 -21.52
CA ASP A 119 -18.09 -18.01 -21.83
C ASP A 119 -18.91 -18.43 -20.62
N GLY A 120 -18.59 -17.90 -19.43
CA GLY A 120 -19.26 -18.23 -18.16
C GLY A 120 -18.72 -19.47 -17.46
N THR A 121 -17.70 -20.14 -18.02
CA THR A 121 -16.98 -21.20 -17.33
C THR A 121 -15.93 -20.60 -16.37
N TYR A 122 -15.42 -21.41 -15.46
CA TYR A 122 -14.35 -20.98 -14.59
C TYR A 122 -13.33 -22.08 -14.33
N GLU A 123 -12.14 -21.70 -13.96
CA GLU A 123 -11.06 -22.58 -13.53
C GLU A 123 -10.57 -22.13 -12.14
N VAL A 124 -10.26 -23.11 -11.28
CA VAL A 124 -9.66 -22.85 -9.98
C VAL A 124 -8.19 -23.22 -10.04
N ILE A 125 -7.33 -22.23 -9.87
CA ILE A 125 -5.87 -22.40 -9.82
C ILE A 125 -5.49 -22.55 -8.35
N PRO A 126 -4.92 -23.68 -7.94
CA PRO A 126 -4.52 -23.92 -6.54
C PRO A 126 -3.47 -22.90 -6.07
N ALA A 127 -3.52 -22.53 -4.79
CA ALA A 127 -2.59 -21.56 -4.20
C ALA A 127 -1.13 -22.01 -4.35
N GLU A 128 -0.85 -23.31 -4.28
CA GLU A 128 0.48 -23.89 -4.42
C GLU A 128 1.15 -23.57 -5.77
N THR A 129 0.34 -23.39 -6.82
CA THR A 129 0.84 -23.03 -8.17
C THR A 129 1.56 -21.68 -8.16
N PHE A 130 1.18 -20.78 -7.26
CA PHE A 130 1.76 -19.44 -7.17
C PHE A 130 2.97 -19.35 -6.22
N GLU A 131 3.22 -20.36 -5.40
CA GLU A 131 4.29 -20.31 -4.39
C GLU A 131 5.67 -20.11 -5.00
N ASP A 132 5.96 -20.75 -6.14
CA ASP A 132 7.24 -20.68 -6.83
C ASP A 132 7.24 -19.66 -7.99
N VAL A 133 6.16 -18.90 -8.14
CA VAL A 133 6.05 -17.80 -9.10
C VAL A 133 6.40 -16.48 -8.41
N GLU A 134 6.80 -15.48 -9.19
CA GLU A 134 7.06 -14.13 -8.70
C GLU A 134 5.84 -13.59 -7.93
N TRP A 135 6.07 -13.07 -6.73
CA TRP A 135 5.04 -12.62 -5.81
C TRP A 135 4.07 -11.60 -6.42
N SER A 136 4.60 -10.77 -7.31
CA SER A 136 3.83 -9.71 -7.98
C SER A 136 2.69 -10.26 -8.83
N VAL A 137 2.86 -11.43 -9.45
CA VAL A 137 1.85 -12.05 -10.31
C VAL A 137 0.57 -12.33 -9.54
N ARG A 138 0.69 -13.04 -8.41
CA ARG A 138 -0.49 -13.40 -7.60
C ARG A 138 -1.17 -12.18 -6.98
N LEU A 139 -0.38 -11.22 -6.50
CA LEU A 139 -0.92 -10.02 -5.87
C LEU A 139 -1.52 -9.04 -6.91
N LEU A 140 -0.99 -8.99 -8.12
CA LEU A 140 -1.59 -8.25 -9.23
C LEU A 140 -3.01 -8.77 -9.51
N MET A 141 -3.15 -10.08 -9.74
CA MET A 141 -4.43 -10.72 -10.00
C MET A 141 -5.46 -10.47 -8.88
N GLU A 142 -5.02 -10.53 -7.63
CA GLU A 142 -5.89 -10.26 -6.48
C GLU A 142 -6.28 -8.77 -6.39
N GLY A 143 -5.32 -7.88 -6.64
CA GLY A 143 -5.54 -6.43 -6.66
C GLY A 143 -6.55 -6.00 -7.72
N GLU A 144 -6.40 -6.49 -8.95
CA GLU A 144 -7.32 -6.24 -10.05
C GLU A 144 -8.73 -6.73 -9.73
N ARG A 145 -8.88 -7.96 -9.23
CA ARG A 145 -10.17 -8.52 -8.82
C ARG A 145 -10.87 -7.66 -7.77
N TRP A 146 -10.16 -7.19 -6.75
CA TRP A 146 -10.72 -6.33 -5.71
C TRP A 146 -11.08 -4.94 -6.23
N MET A 147 -10.27 -4.37 -7.13
CA MET A 147 -10.58 -3.10 -7.77
C MET A 147 -11.87 -3.18 -8.59
N GLU A 148 -12.00 -4.22 -9.41
CA GLU A 148 -13.21 -4.46 -10.19
C GLU A 148 -14.45 -4.66 -9.29
N HIS A 149 -14.32 -5.47 -8.25
CA HIS A 149 -15.40 -5.68 -7.29
C HIS A 149 -15.84 -4.36 -6.63
N ASN A 150 -14.89 -3.54 -6.18
CA ASN A 150 -15.18 -2.27 -5.56
C ASN A 150 -15.82 -1.27 -6.53
N LEU A 151 -15.41 -1.28 -7.81
CA LEU A 151 -16.01 -0.46 -8.85
C LEU A 151 -17.45 -0.87 -9.10
N ASN A 152 -17.71 -2.17 -9.32
CA ASN A 152 -19.04 -2.70 -9.55
C ASN A 152 -19.99 -2.41 -8.39
N LYS A 153 -19.51 -2.51 -7.15
CA LYS A 153 -20.28 -2.14 -5.96
C LYS A 153 -20.67 -0.66 -5.97
N ARG A 154 -19.74 0.26 -6.29
CA ARG A 154 -20.04 1.70 -6.36
C ARG A 154 -21.06 2.02 -7.45
N VAL A 155 -20.99 1.36 -8.61
CA VAL A 155 -21.96 1.52 -9.69
C VAL A 155 -23.34 1.06 -9.22
N ALA A 156 -23.46 -0.13 -8.66
CA ALA A 156 -24.72 -0.66 -8.13
C ALA A 156 -25.33 0.25 -7.02
N ASP A 157 -24.49 0.74 -6.10
CA ASP A 157 -24.93 1.65 -5.05
C ASP A 157 -25.44 2.99 -5.64
N SER A 158 -24.80 3.51 -6.70
CA SER A 158 -25.22 4.75 -7.37
C SER A 158 -26.53 4.59 -8.17
N GLU A 159 -26.73 3.44 -8.81
CA GLU A 159 -27.96 3.12 -9.53
C GLU A 159 -29.16 2.99 -8.58
N ASN A 160 -28.96 2.35 -7.42
CA ASN A 160 -30.01 2.22 -6.41
C ASN A 160 -30.46 3.58 -5.84
N VAL A 161 -29.52 4.50 -5.60
CA VAL A 161 -29.86 5.87 -5.14
C VAL A 161 -30.64 6.65 -6.20
N SER A 162 -30.32 6.46 -7.49
CA SER A 162 -31.03 7.13 -8.59
C SER A 162 -32.50 6.66 -8.71
N LEU A 163 -32.77 5.39 -8.45
CA LEU A 163 -34.14 4.83 -8.48
C LEU A 163 -34.98 5.29 -7.30
N GLU A 164 -34.38 5.51 -6.13
CA GLU A 164 -35.11 6.02 -4.95
C GLU A 164 -35.46 7.51 -5.06
N CYS A 165 -34.69 8.32 -5.80
CA CYS A 165 -34.96 9.74 -6.00
C CYS A 165 -36.11 10.01 -7.01
N ASP A 166 -36.38 9.09 -7.94
CA ASP A 166 -37.40 9.27 -8.97
C ASP A 166 -38.86 8.92 -8.52
N GLY A 167 -38.98 8.29 -7.33
CA GLY A 167 -40.27 7.76 -6.87
C GLY A 167 -41.15 8.72 -6.05
N SER A 168 -40.68 9.89 -5.60
CA SER A 168 -41.40 10.69 -4.60
C SER A 168 -42.04 11.98 -5.08
N ASP A 169 -41.79 12.44 -6.30
CA ASP A 169 -42.27 13.76 -6.73
C ASP A 169 -43.44 13.78 -7.74
N TRP A 170 -43.87 12.61 -8.24
CA TRP A 170 -44.96 12.56 -9.22
C TRP A 170 -46.37 12.42 -8.62
N SER A 171 -46.51 12.07 -7.35
CA SER A 171 -47.82 11.89 -6.73
C SER A 171 -48.44 13.19 -6.19
N ALA A 172 -47.68 14.27 -6.09
CA ALA A 172 -48.20 15.57 -5.60
C ALA A 172 -48.82 16.46 -6.68
N ALA A 173 -48.60 16.17 -7.97
CA ALA A 173 -49.08 17.04 -9.08
C ALA A 173 -50.44 16.66 -9.66
N VAL A 174 -51.08 15.55 -9.24
CA VAL A 174 -52.35 15.07 -9.83
C VAL A 174 -53.58 15.39 -9.00
N THR A 175 -53.48 16.10 -7.88
CA THR A 175 -54.63 16.38 -6.99
C THR A 175 -55.15 17.85 -7.08
N MET A 176 -54.80 18.59 -8.14
CA MET A 176 -55.41 19.91 -8.41
C MET A 176 -55.87 19.99 -9.86
N ALA A 177 -56.99 19.34 -10.15
CA ALA A 177 -57.87 19.65 -11.30
C ALA A 177 -59.33 19.31 -10.94
#